data_c7e24c7aaf7f9581922da97d5c2a1bb6
#
_entry.id   c7e24c7aaf7f9581922da97d5c2a1bb6
#
_cell.length_a   1.000
_cell.length_b   1.000
_cell.length_c   1.000
_cell.angle_alpha   90.00
_cell.angle_beta   90.00
_cell.angle_gamma   90.00
#
_symmetry.space_group_name_H-M   'P 1'
#
loop_
_entity.id
_entity.type
_entity.pdbx_description
1 polymer ?
#
loop_
_entity_poly.entity_id
_entity_poly.type
_entity_poly.pdbx_seq_one_letter_code
_entity_poly.pdbx_strand_id
1 'polypeptide(L)'
;MMSALLKSGSLKTRIIWAVVLILMCLAPLISTEFRLSLLAKFLALAILAIGLDLIWGYGGVLSLGHGVFFGLGGYAMAMYLKLQASGTSLPDFMGWSGLSGLPWFWEPFRSFPVALILGIILPALLAFVLGWFTFRNRITGVYFTILTQALVLITVTLFIGKQEWTGGTNGITGYNSIFGFTLHSAGTTIVLYYITLAILVLTYLLCRRIVNSRFGQVLEASRDGENRVRFLGYDPAGYKTLTFALSGALAGIAGMLFVLQVGIISPSMMGIVPSIEMVLWVALGGRGTLIGAVIGAVVLNAAKTGISEAYPEGWLFVLGGLFVTVVLFMPNGLVGVYRNVVRLLKRRGEVVHVPVSQEKPKVY
;
A
#
# COMPACT_ATOMS: atom_id res chain seq x y z
N MET A 1 -22.30 -5.63 10.06
CA MET A 1 -20.98 -5.40 9.44
C MET A 1 -20.88 -6.01 8.05
N MET A 2 -21.27 -7.26 7.84
CA MET A 2 -21.37 -7.94 6.52
C MET A 2 -22.39 -7.27 5.58
N SER A 3 -23.43 -6.59 6.09
CA SER A 3 -24.45 -5.89 5.30
C SER A 3 -23.96 -4.65 4.54
N ALA A 4 -22.88 -4.01 5.00
CA ALA A 4 -22.31 -2.81 4.35
C ALA A 4 -21.47 -3.14 3.11
N LEU A 5 -20.78 -4.29 3.08
CA LEU A 5 -20.07 -4.82 1.92
C LEU A 5 -21.02 -5.14 0.75
N LEU A 6 -22.28 -5.38 1.08
CA LEU A 6 -23.26 -5.99 0.23
C LEU A 6 -24.21 -4.99 -0.48
N LYS A 7 -24.20 -3.71 -0.12
CA LYS A 7 -25.22 -2.75 -0.57
C LYS A 7 -24.99 -2.10 -1.95
N SER A 8 -23.82 -2.25 -2.58
CA SER A 8 -23.43 -1.49 -3.78
C SER A 8 -23.09 -2.32 -5.03
N GLY A 9 -23.27 -3.64 -5.04
CA GLY A 9 -22.95 -4.48 -6.21
C GLY A 9 -24.07 -5.46 -6.55
N SER A 10 -24.13 -5.91 -7.81
CA SER A 10 -25.01 -7.00 -8.19
C SER A 10 -24.74 -8.24 -7.33
N LEU A 11 -25.73 -9.11 -7.12
CA LEU A 11 -25.58 -10.35 -6.35
C LEU A 11 -24.34 -11.15 -6.79
N LYS A 12 -24.06 -11.18 -8.09
CA LYS A 12 -22.87 -11.82 -8.68
C LYS A 12 -21.57 -11.26 -8.14
N THR A 13 -21.45 -9.93 -8.02
CA THR A 13 -20.24 -9.28 -7.47
C THR A 13 -20.02 -9.62 -6.00
N ARG A 14 -21.09 -9.72 -5.23
CA ARG A 14 -21.03 -10.11 -3.80
C ARG A 14 -20.55 -11.54 -3.63
N ILE A 15 -21.06 -12.46 -4.48
CA ILE A 15 -20.65 -13.87 -4.48
C ILE A 15 -19.16 -13.99 -4.81
N ILE A 16 -18.68 -13.30 -5.85
CA ILE A 16 -17.25 -13.30 -6.24
C ILE A 16 -16.36 -12.88 -5.07
N TRP A 17 -16.71 -11.80 -4.35
CA TRP A 17 -15.93 -11.34 -3.21
C TRP A 17 -15.97 -12.30 -2.02
N ALA A 18 -17.12 -12.90 -1.77
CA ALA A 18 -17.23 -13.94 -0.73
C ALA A 18 -16.36 -15.15 -1.07
N VAL A 19 -16.38 -15.60 -2.33
CA VAL A 19 -15.54 -16.72 -2.79
C VAL A 19 -14.05 -16.39 -2.67
N VAL A 20 -13.61 -15.20 -3.10
CA VAL A 20 -12.20 -14.77 -2.96
C VAL A 20 -11.78 -14.75 -1.50
N LEU A 21 -12.62 -14.22 -0.61
CA LEU A 21 -12.32 -14.16 0.83
C LEU A 21 -12.27 -15.58 1.44
N ILE A 22 -13.17 -16.46 1.06
CA ILE A 22 -13.17 -17.87 1.49
C ILE A 22 -11.89 -18.57 1.01
N LEU A 23 -11.50 -18.39 -0.26
CA LEU A 23 -10.27 -18.95 -0.80
C LEU A 23 -9.02 -18.44 -0.06
N MET A 24 -8.99 -17.15 0.30
CA MET A 24 -7.91 -16.59 1.13
C MET A 24 -7.92 -17.16 2.54
N CYS A 25 -9.09 -17.38 3.15
CA CYS A 25 -9.17 -18.05 4.45
C CYS A 25 -8.73 -19.53 4.41
N LEU A 26 -8.93 -20.21 3.27
CA LEU A 26 -8.52 -21.60 3.09
C LEU A 26 -7.05 -21.75 2.62
N ALA A 27 -6.39 -20.66 2.24
CA ALA A 27 -5.01 -20.67 1.76
C ALA A 27 -4.02 -21.41 2.69
N PRO A 28 -4.06 -21.27 4.03
CA PRO A 28 -3.15 -21.98 4.92
C PRO A 28 -3.30 -23.51 4.90
N LEU A 29 -4.46 -24.05 4.47
CA LEU A 29 -4.69 -25.50 4.38
C LEU A 29 -4.07 -26.11 3.13
N ILE A 30 -3.83 -25.29 2.09
CA ILE A 30 -3.39 -25.77 0.77
C ILE A 30 -1.93 -25.38 0.49
N SER A 31 -1.45 -24.31 1.13
CA SER A 31 -0.14 -23.71 0.84
C SER A 31 0.95 -24.24 1.77
N THR A 32 2.18 -24.38 1.25
CA THR A 32 3.36 -24.60 2.09
C THR A 32 3.68 -23.37 2.92
N GLU A 33 4.41 -23.51 4.02
CA GLU A 33 4.80 -22.41 4.92
C GLU A 33 5.47 -21.26 4.16
N PHE A 34 6.38 -21.56 3.24
CA PHE A 34 7.07 -20.58 2.41
C PHE A 34 6.09 -19.79 1.52
N ARG A 35 5.17 -20.47 0.83
CA ARG A 35 4.16 -19.80 -0.01
C ARG A 35 3.20 -18.97 0.80
N LEU A 36 2.85 -19.44 2.01
CA LEU A 36 1.98 -18.70 2.93
C LEU A 36 2.65 -17.42 3.41
N SER A 37 3.93 -17.45 3.78
CA SER A 37 4.72 -16.27 4.15
C SER A 37 4.83 -15.28 2.97
N LEU A 38 5.07 -15.75 1.75
CA LEU A 38 5.06 -14.90 0.55
C LEU A 38 3.68 -14.25 0.33
N LEU A 39 2.60 -15.01 0.47
CA LEU A 39 1.25 -14.46 0.32
C LEU A 39 0.96 -13.41 1.39
N ALA A 40 1.32 -13.67 2.66
CA ALA A 40 1.19 -12.71 3.75
C ALA A 40 1.98 -11.42 3.50
N LYS A 41 3.20 -11.52 2.97
CA LYS A 41 4.00 -10.39 2.50
C LYS A 41 3.25 -9.59 1.44
N PHE A 42 2.66 -10.24 0.43
CA PHE A 42 1.91 -9.55 -0.62
C PHE A 42 0.65 -8.85 -0.08
N LEU A 43 -0.04 -9.46 0.90
CA LEU A 43 -1.18 -8.84 1.58
C LEU A 43 -0.75 -7.61 2.41
N ALA A 44 0.41 -7.65 3.07
CA ALA A 44 0.95 -6.49 3.76
C ALA A 44 1.24 -5.33 2.78
N LEU A 45 1.84 -5.64 1.62
CA LEU A 45 2.09 -4.64 0.57
C LEU A 45 0.78 -4.11 -0.06
N ALA A 46 -0.27 -4.92 -0.10
CA ALA A 46 -1.60 -4.49 -0.55
C ALA A 46 -2.24 -3.43 0.39
N ILE A 47 -1.94 -3.47 1.69
CA ILE A 47 -2.37 -2.42 2.65
C ILE A 47 -1.76 -1.07 2.26
N LEU A 48 -0.46 -1.04 1.95
CA LEU A 48 0.22 0.15 1.45
C LEU A 48 -0.40 0.64 0.13
N ALA A 49 -0.66 -0.28 -0.81
CA ALA A 49 -1.25 0.05 -2.10
C ALA A 49 -2.64 0.70 -1.95
N ILE A 50 -3.48 0.26 -1.00
CA ILE A 50 -4.75 0.92 -0.66
C ILE A 50 -4.50 2.36 -0.18
N GLY A 51 -3.52 2.57 0.72
CA GLY A 51 -3.15 3.88 1.21
C GLY A 51 -2.69 4.81 0.08
N LEU A 52 -1.86 4.30 -0.82
CA LEU A 52 -1.38 5.05 -1.98
C LEU A 52 -2.52 5.37 -2.97
N ASP A 53 -3.44 4.43 -3.22
CA ASP A 53 -4.61 4.68 -4.07
C ASP A 53 -5.55 5.72 -3.47
N LEU A 54 -5.65 5.78 -2.14
CA LEU A 54 -6.48 6.79 -1.47
C LEU A 54 -5.98 8.22 -1.77
N ILE A 55 -4.67 8.47 -1.71
CA ILE A 55 -4.13 9.81 -2.00
C ILE A 55 -3.97 10.06 -3.51
N TRP A 56 -3.55 9.07 -4.29
CA TRP A 56 -3.35 9.24 -5.73
C TRP A 56 -4.64 9.06 -6.52
N GLY A 57 -5.37 7.99 -6.27
CA GLY A 57 -6.59 7.64 -7.01
C GLY A 57 -7.73 8.62 -6.75
N TYR A 58 -8.01 8.89 -5.47
CA TYR A 58 -9.10 9.78 -5.06
C TYR A 58 -8.65 11.22 -4.81
N GLY A 59 -7.46 11.44 -4.24
CA GLY A 59 -6.93 12.78 -3.97
C GLY A 59 -6.22 13.43 -5.15
N GLY A 60 -5.87 12.68 -6.19
CA GLY A 60 -5.20 13.19 -7.39
C GLY A 60 -3.71 13.53 -7.22
N VAL A 61 -3.09 13.16 -6.10
CA VAL A 61 -1.72 13.52 -5.74
C VAL A 61 -0.82 12.28 -5.81
N LEU A 62 0.11 12.26 -6.76
CA LEU A 62 1.10 11.19 -6.90
C LEU A 62 2.27 11.39 -5.94
N SER A 63 2.47 10.46 -5.02
CA SER A 63 3.61 10.44 -4.11
C SER A 63 4.55 9.28 -4.45
N LEU A 64 5.83 9.58 -4.61
CA LEU A 64 6.92 8.60 -4.71
C LEU A 64 7.67 8.44 -3.38
N GLY A 65 7.08 8.88 -2.27
CA GLY A 65 7.67 8.85 -0.94
C GLY A 65 7.15 7.75 -0.01
N HIS A 66 6.24 6.90 -0.48
CA HIS A 66 5.59 5.90 0.39
C HIS A 66 6.56 4.85 0.93
N GLY A 67 7.69 4.61 0.25
CA GLY A 67 8.78 3.79 0.77
C GLY A 67 9.31 4.27 2.11
N VAL A 68 9.40 5.58 2.34
CA VAL A 68 9.85 6.15 3.62
C VAL A 68 8.87 5.83 4.74
N PHE A 69 7.57 6.04 4.52
CA PHE A 69 6.53 5.76 5.52
C PHE A 69 6.48 4.26 5.86
N PHE A 70 6.58 3.42 4.84
CA PHE A 70 6.70 1.97 4.98
C PHE A 70 7.93 1.58 5.81
N GLY A 71 9.09 2.15 5.45
CA GLY A 71 10.34 1.89 6.15
C GLY A 71 10.32 2.32 7.61
N LEU A 72 9.79 3.50 7.93
CA LEU A 72 9.68 3.98 9.32
C LEU A 72 8.86 3.01 10.18
N GLY A 73 7.71 2.52 9.69
CA GLY A 73 6.94 1.50 10.39
C GLY A 73 7.71 0.18 10.52
N GLY A 74 8.37 -0.25 9.44
CA GLY A 74 9.22 -1.44 9.44
C GLY A 74 10.37 -1.36 10.44
N TYR A 75 11.08 -0.23 10.48
CA TYR A 75 12.16 0.00 11.45
C TYR A 75 11.66 0.03 12.89
N ALA A 76 10.48 0.60 13.16
CA ALA A 76 9.87 0.59 14.49
C ALA A 76 9.63 -0.84 14.98
N MET A 77 9.07 -1.71 14.17
CA MET A 77 8.82 -3.11 14.50
C MET A 77 10.14 -3.91 14.58
N ALA A 78 11.04 -3.74 13.61
CA ALA A 78 12.32 -4.43 13.59
C ALA A 78 13.17 -4.10 14.80
N MET A 79 13.18 -2.83 15.25
CA MET A 79 13.89 -2.43 16.45
C MET A 79 13.31 -3.09 17.71
N TYR A 80 11.97 -3.14 17.84
CA TYR A 80 11.34 -3.88 18.94
C TYR A 80 11.81 -5.34 18.97
N LEU A 81 11.74 -6.03 17.82
CA LEU A 81 12.14 -7.43 17.71
C LEU A 81 13.63 -7.64 18.00
N LYS A 82 14.48 -6.73 17.53
CA LYS A 82 15.92 -6.77 17.76
C LYS A 82 16.26 -6.54 19.24
N LEU A 83 15.59 -5.61 19.90
CA LEU A 83 15.79 -5.35 21.33
C LEU A 83 15.29 -6.53 22.18
N GLN A 84 14.21 -7.19 21.78
CA GLN A 84 13.76 -8.43 22.44
C GLN A 84 14.77 -9.58 22.26
N ALA A 85 15.33 -9.73 21.07
CA ALA A 85 16.35 -10.75 20.79
C ALA A 85 17.67 -10.51 21.52
N SER A 86 18.07 -9.25 21.70
CA SER A 86 19.30 -8.86 22.41
C SER A 86 19.14 -8.87 23.94
N GLY A 87 17.92 -8.88 24.45
CA GLY A 87 17.63 -8.87 25.90
C GLY A 87 18.18 -7.61 26.59
N THR A 88 19.15 -7.80 27.51
CA THR A 88 19.82 -6.70 28.23
C THR A 88 21.06 -6.16 27.50
N SER A 89 21.58 -6.90 26.51
CA SER A 89 22.72 -6.48 25.71
C SER A 89 22.30 -5.49 24.60
N LEU A 90 23.28 -4.75 24.07
CA LEU A 90 23.05 -3.91 22.89
C LEU A 90 22.85 -4.76 21.65
N PRO A 91 22.03 -4.31 20.70
CA PRO A 91 21.98 -4.88 19.35
C PRO A 91 23.36 -4.97 18.71
N ASP A 92 23.66 -6.08 18.02
CA ASP A 92 24.99 -6.38 17.47
C ASP A 92 25.56 -5.23 16.62
N PHE A 93 24.72 -4.67 15.74
CA PHE A 93 25.15 -3.58 14.84
C PHE A 93 25.52 -2.29 15.59
N MET A 94 24.92 -2.04 16.77
CA MET A 94 25.29 -0.92 17.66
C MET A 94 26.61 -1.18 18.34
N GLY A 95 26.81 -2.39 18.87
CA GLY A 95 28.06 -2.81 19.47
C GLY A 95 29.24 -2.77 18.50
N TRP A 96 29.05 -3.27 17.28
CA TRP A 96 30.07 -3.21 16.22
C TRP A 96 30.40 -1.78 15.77
N SER A 97 29.44 -0.87 15.90
CA SER A 97 29.65 0.55 15.59
C SER A 97 30.25 1.36 16.77
N GLY A 98 30.58 0.70 17.87
CA GLY A 98 31.27 1.32 19.01
C GLY A 98 30.36 2.07 19.99
N LEU A 99 29.05 1.88 19.94
CA LEU A 99 28.13 2.47 20.92
C LEU A 99 28.28 1.76 22.27
N SER A 100 28.33 2.54 23.34
CA SER A 100 28.41 2.05 24.73
C SER A 100 27.04 1.86 25.40
N GLY A 101 25.95 2.41 24.80
CA GLY A 101 24.62 2.35 25.37
C GLY A 101 23.54 2.55 24.31
N LEU A 102 22.30 2.14 24.63
CA LEU A 102 21.17 2.32 23.76
C LEU A 102 20.81 3.81 23.67
N PRO A 103 20.66 4.39 22.46
CA PRO A 103 20.20 5.76 22.28
C PRO A 103 18.82 5.98 22.91
N TRP A 104 18.61 7.11 23.56
CA TRP A 104 17.40 7.45 24.28
C TRP A 104 16.11 7.35 23.42
N PHE A 105 16.20 7.61 22.13
CA PHE A 105 15.06 7.56 21.20
C PHE A 105 14.69 6.12 20.81
N TRP A 106 15.56 5.11 21.05
CA TRP A 106 15.25 3.70 20.86
C TRP A 106 14.74 3.01 22.14
N GLU A 107 14.95 3.60 23.32
CA GLU A 107 14.47 3.04 24.60
C GLU A 107 12.93 2.75 24.60
N PRO A 108 12.06 3.63 24.07
CA PRO A 108 10.62 3.36 24.06
C PRO A 108 10.24 2.10 23.27
N PHE A 109 11.06 1.70 22.29
CA PHE A 109 10.81 0.54 21.44
C PHE A 109 11.06 -0.82 22.14
N ARG A 110 11.47 -0.84 23.41
CA ARG A 110 11.47 -2.07 24.22
C ARG A 110 10.07 -2.59 24.50
N SER A 111 9.07 -1.72 24.44
CA SER A 111 7.67 -2.06 24.68
C SER A 111 6.91 -2.26 23.35
N PHE A 112 6.26 -3.41 23.17
CA PHE A 112 5.48 -3.71 21.96
C PHE A 112 4.37 -2.68 21.67
N PRO A 113 3.51 -2.30 22.66
CA PRO A 113 2.48 -1.30 22.40
C PRO A 113 3.04 0.04 21.92
N VAL A 114 4.17 0.46 22.49
CA VAL A 114 4.83 1.72 22.10
C VAL A 114 5.42 1.61 20.70
N ALA A 115 6.09 0.51 20.36
CA ALA A 115 6.59 0.26 19.00
C ALA A 115 5.47 0.25 17.96
N LEU A 116 4.32 -0.36 18.31
CA LEU A 116 3.14 -0.38 17.45
C LEU A 116 2.58 1.03 17.22
N ILE A 117 2.38 1.78 18.29
CA ILE A 117 1.84 3.15 18.24
C ILE A 117 2.78 4.07 17.47
N LEU A 118 4.07 4.07 17.78
CA LEU A 118 5.07 4.88 17.10
C LEU A 118 5.26 4.47 15.64
N GLY A 119 5.17 3.17 15.34
CA GLY A 119 5.22 2.65 13.97
C GLY A 119 4.05 3.11 13.09
N ILE A 120 2.94 3.56 13.68
CA ILE A 120 1.80 4.19 12.99
C ILE A 120 1.91 5.71 12.99
N ILE A 121 2.20 6.30 14.17
CA ILE A 121 2.16 7.75 14.37
C ILE A 121 3.33 8.45 13.67
N LEU A 122 4.57 7.92 13.71
CA LEU A 122 5.71 8.57 13.09
C LEU A 122 5.56 8.74 11.57
N PRO A 123 5.21 7.69 10.78
CA PRO A 123 4.97 7.88 9.35
C PRO A 123 3.73 8.74 9.08
N ALA A 124 2.68 8.65 9.89
CA ALA A 124 1.50 9.51 9.76
C ALA A 124 1.82 10.99 10.01
N LEU A 125 2.60 11.28 11.06
CA LEU A 125 3.02 12.64 11.40
C LEU A 125 3.94 13.22 10.33
N LEU A 126 4.93 12.44 9.85
CA LEU A 126 5.80 12.89 8.76
C LEU A 126 5.00 13.20 7.50
N ALA A 127 4.05 12.33 7.13
CA ALA A 127 3.16 12.56 6.01
C ALA A 127 2.26 13.77 6.25
N PHE A 128 1.72 13.96 7.47
CA PHE A 128 0.93 15.12 7.83
C PHE A 128 1.71 16.43 7.69
N VAL A 129 2.90 16.50 8.28
CA VAL A 129 3.77 17.69 8.24
C VAL A 129 4.12 18.03 6.80
N LEU A 130 4.58 17.04 6.02
CA LEU A 130 4.92 17.24 4.62
C LEU A 130 3.70 17.70 3.80
N GLY A 131 2.56 17.03 3.99
CA GLY A 131 1.31 17.37 3.31
C GLY A 131 0.79 18.77 3.69
N TRP A 132 0.87 19.12 4.97
CA TRP A 132 0.47 20.43 5.45
C TRP A 132 1.25 21.55 4.77
N PHE A 133 2.59 21.48 4.78
CA PHE A 133 3.43 22.50 4.16
C PHE A 133 3.24 22.57 2.64
N THR A 134 3.09 21.42 1.97
CA THR A 134 3.00 21.39 0.51
C THR A 134 1.63 21.82 -0.01
N PHE A 135 0.55 21.24 0.51
CA PHE A 135 -0.79 21.52 -0.02
C PHE A 135 -1.30 22.90 0.36
N ARG A 136 -0.91 23.41 1.55
CA ARG A 136 -1.24 24.78 1.95
C ARG A 136 -0.54 25.82 1.07
N ASN A 137 0.67 25.53 0.62
CA ASN A 137 1.43 26.36 -0.33
C ASN A 137 1.08 26.05 -1.80
N ARG A 138 0.01 25.26 -2.06
CA ARG A 138 -0.47 24.90 -3.40
C ARG A 138 0.56 24.15 -4.25
N ILE A 139 1.51 23.47 -3.62
CA ILE A 139 2.48 22.61 -4.30
C ILE A 139 1.77 21.30 -4.67
N THR A 140 1.50 21.10 -5.96
CA THR A 140 0.76 19.94 -6.47
C THR A 140 1.42 19.39 -7.73
N GLY A 141 0.92 18.26 -8.23
CA GLY A 141 1.42 17.65 -9.47
C GLY A 141 2.87 17.22 -9.37
N VAL A 142 3.66 17.52 -10.40
CA VAL A 142 5.04 17.06 -10.55
C VAL A 142 5.95 17.57 -9.44
N TYR A 143 5.75 18.79 -8.97
CA TYR A 143 6.55 19.36 -7.87
C TYR A 143 6.41 18.57 -6.57
N PHE A 144 5.20 18.13 -6.23
CA PHE A 144 4.97 17.29 -5.07
C PHE A 144 5.65 15.91 -5.24
N THR A 145 5.58 15.34 -6.43
CA THR A 145 6.22 14.06 -6.74
C THR A 145 7.75 14.14 -6.58
N ILE A 146 8.38 15.20 -7.08
CA ILE A 146 9.82 15.44 -6.93
C ILE A 146 10.20 15.64 -5.45
N LEU A 147 9.40 16.39 -4.71
CA LEU A 147 9.63 16.65 -3.28
C LEU A 147 9.55 15.35 -2.45
N THR A 148 8.58 14.50 -2.72
CA THR A 148 8.47 13.19 -2.04
C THR A 148 9.61 12.24 -2.44
N GLN A 149 10.13 12.33 -3.66
CA GLN A 149 11.30 11.58 -4.09
C GLN A 149 12.60 12.09 -3.43
N ALA A 150 12.73 13.41 -3.25
CA ALA A 150 13.84 13.99 -2.49
C ALA A 150 13.81 13.53 -1.01
N LEU A 151 12.61 13.43 -0.41
CA LEU A 151 12.45 12.84 0.93
C LEU A 151 13.00 11.41 1.00
N VAL A 152 12.73 10.59 -0.02
CA VAL A 152 13.29 9.22 -0.11
C VAL A 152 14.82 9.25 -0.10
N LEU A 153 15.42 10.07 -0.96
CA LEU A 153 16.89 10.18 -1.05
C LEU A 153 17.50 10.60 0.28
N ILE A 154 16.95 11.66 0.90
CA ILE A 154 17.43 12.17 2.19
C ILE A 154 17.33 11.07 3.26
N THR A 155 16.17 10.42 3.36
CA THR A 155 15.95 9.39 4.39
C THR A 155 16.86 8.19 4.19
N VAL A 156 16.98 7.66 2.98
CA VAL A 156 17.85 6.52 2.67
C VAL A 156 19.31 6.87 2.97
N THR A 157 19.79 8.04 2.54
CA THR A 157 21.18 8.48 2.79
C THR A 157 21.43 8.65 4.29
N LEU A 158 20.48 9.23 5.02
CA LEU A 158 20.58 9.40 6.48
C LEU A 158 20.65 8.04 7.20
N PHE A 159 19.80 7.09 6.81
CA PHE A 159 19.76 5.76 7.41
C PHE A 159 21.03 4.96 7.09
N ILE A 160 21.58 5.08 5.89
CA ILE A 160 22.86 4.46 5.54
C ILE A 160 24.00 5.13 6.32
N GLY A 161 24.04 6.46 6.38
CA GLY A 161 25.11 7.22 7.04
C GLY A 161 25.12 7.07 8.56
N LYS A 162 23.96 6.80 9.18
CA LYS A 162 23.83 6.58 10.63
C LYS A 162 23.77 5.09 10.97
N GLN A 163 24.77 4.35 10.52
CA GLN A 163 24.88 2.91 10.70
C GLN A 163 24.75 2.49 12.17
N GLU A 164 25.33 3.25 13.08
CA GLU A 164 25.27 3.03 14.52
C GLU A 164 23.85 2.96 15.09
N TRP A 165 22.86 3.61 14.42
CA TRP A 165 21.48 3.69 14.89
C TRP A 165 20.50 2.82 14.09
N THR A 166 20.82 2.53 12.84
CA THR A 166 19.89 1.95 11.86
C THR A 166 20.35 0.64 11.24
N GLY A 167 21.60 0.22 11.54
CA GLY A 167 22.24 -0.93 10.90
C GLY A 167 22.83 -0.64 9.51
N GLY A 168 22.84 0.65 9.07
CA GLY A 168 23.44 1.09 7.82
C GLY A 168 22.82 0.42 6.59
N THR A 169 23.63 0.06 5.60
CA THR A 169 23.19 -0.58 4.35
C THR A 169 22.49 -1.93 4.57
N ASN A 170 22.92 -2.69 5.58
CA ASN A 170 22.36 -3.99 5.91
C ASN A 170 21.00 -3.88 6.61
N GLY A 171 20.74 -2.73 7.26
CA GLY A 171 19.53 -2.52 8.05
C GLY A 171 19.50 -3.35 9.34
N ILE A 172 18.29 -3.64 9.81
CA ILE A 172 18.07 -4.41 11.05
C ILE A 172 17.66 -5.84 10.68
N THR A 173 18.46 -6.81 11.17
CA THR A 173 18.31 -8.25 10.95
C THR A 173 18.63 -9.01 12.23
N GLY A 174 18.57 -10.35 12.19
CA GLY A 174 19.02 -11.20 13.30
C GLY A 174 18.04 -11.24 14.47
N TYR A 175 16.74 -11.18 14.17
CA TYR A 175 15.65 -11.46 15.10
C TYR A 175 14.78 -12.57 14.54
N ASN A 176 14.50 -13.59 15.35
CA ASN A 176 13.79 -14.79 14.89
C ASN A 176 12.55 -15.12 15.72
N SER A 177 12.23 -14.28 16.72
CA SER A 177 11.10 -14.56 17.61
C SER A 177 10.32 -13.31 17.96
N ILE A 178 9.03 -13.50 18.24
CA ILE A 178 8.12 -12.51 18.81
C ILE A 178 7.35 -13.17 19.95
N PHE A 179 7.33 -12.54 21.13
CA PHE A 179 6.70 -13.09 22.36
C PHE A 179 7.12 -14.53 22.71
N GLY A 180 8.37 -14.90 22.38
CA GLY A 180 8.87 -16.26 22.61
C GLY A 180 8.52 -17.28 21.51
N PHE A 181 7.70 -16.91 20.52
CA PHE A 181 7.36 -17.77 19.37
C PHE A 181 8.32 -17.49 18.21
N THR A 182 8.86 -18.53 17.58
CA THR A 182 9.71 -18.41 16.38
C THR A 182 8.89 -17.90 15.20
N LEU A 183 9.34 -16.82 14.55
CA LEU A 183 8.63 -16.16 13.44
C LEU A 183 8.35 -17.09 12.26
N HIS A 184 9.29 -18.00 11.96
CA HIS A 184 9.21 -18.93 10.82
C HIS A 184 8.73 -20.33 11.23
N SER A 185 8.03 -20.49 12.34
CA SER A 185 7.36 -21.74 12.65
C SER A 185 5.99 -21.81 11.97
N ALA A 186 5.54 -23.01 11.59
CA ALA A 186 4.27 -23.24 10.90
C ALA A 186 3.08 -22.54 11.58
N GLY A 187 2.98 -22.68 12.90
CA GLY A 187 1.89 -22.07 13.68
C GLY A 187 1.93 -20.54 13.66
N THR A 188 3.12 -19.95 13.86
CA THR A 188 3.29 -18.49 13.87
C THR A 188 3.02 -17.89 12.48
N THR A 189 3.49 -18.53 11.42
CA THR A 189 3.24 -18.09 10.03
C THR A 189 1.75 -18.06 9.72
N ILE A 190 0.99 -19.08 10.16
CA ILE A 190 -0.48 -19.11 9.98
C ILE A 190 -1.15 -17.95 10.76
N VAL A 191 -0.77 -17.74 12.02
CA VAL A 191 -1.32 -16.64 12.84
C VAL A 191 -1.01 -15.28 12.23
N LEU A 192 0.24 -15.03 11.83
CA LEU A 192 0.65 -13.79 11.20
C LEU A 192 -0.05 -13.55 9.86
N TYR A 193 -0.29 -14.61 9.08
CA TYR A 193 -1.08 -14.54 7.85
C TYR A 193 -2.51 -14.06 8.14
N TYR A 194 -3.20 -14.67 9.10
CA TYR A 194 -4.57 -14.26 9.44
C TYR A 194 -4.64 -12.84 10.03
N ILE A 195 -3.66 -12.44 10.84
CA ILE A 195 -3.54 -11.06 11.33
C ILE A 195 -3.40 -10.09 10.16
N THR A 196 -2.52 -10.39 9.22
CA THR A 196 -2.31 -9.55 8.02
C THR A 196 -3.56 -9.48 7.16
N LEU A 197 -4.23 -10.61 6.93
CA LEU A 197 -5.51 -10.66 6.19
C LEU A 197 -6.60 -9.85 6.89
N ALA A 198 -6.74 -9.97 8.21
CA ALA A 198 -7.71 -9.21 8.99
C ALA A 198 -7.45 -7.69 8.90
N ILE A 199 -6.19 -7.26 9.03
CA ILE A 199 -5.81 -5.85 8.91
C ILE A 199 -6.05 -5.35 7.49
N LEU A 200 -5.76 -6.13 6.45
CA LEU A 200 -6.08 -5.77 5.06
C LEU A 200 -7.58 -5.55 4.86
N VAL A 201 -8.41 -6.46 5.36
CA VAL A 201 -9.88 -6.35 5.27
C VAL A 201 -10.37 -5.12 6.02
N LEU A 202 -9.87 -4.88 7.24
CA LEU A 202 -10.22 -3.68 8.03
C LEU A 202 -9.79 -2.40 7.31
N THR A 203 -8.58 -2.35 6.76
CA THR A 203 -8.08 -1.22 5.97
C THR A 203 -8.96 -0.96 4.76
N TYR A 204 -9.31 -2.00 4.01
CA TYR A 204 -10.21 -1.88 2.86
C TYR A 204 -11.58 -1.33 3.26
N LEU A 205 -12.17 -1.85 4.34
CA LEU A 205 -13.47 -1.39 4.85
C LEU A 205 -13.42 0.06 5.32
N LEU A 206 -12.35 0.44 6.04
CA LEU A 206 -12.12 1.81 6.50
C LEU A 206 -12.02 2.77 5.30
N CYS A 207 -11.13 2.49 4.35
CA CYS A 207 -10.91 3.34 3.18
C CYS A 207 -12.18 3.41 2.31
N ARG A 208 -12.90 2.31 2.13
CA ARG A 208 -14.18 2.30 1.43
C ARG A 208 -15.24 3.17 2.11
N ARG A 209 -15.30 3.17 3.45
CA ARG A 209 -16.18 4.07 4.19
C ARG A 209 -15.80 5.53 3.98
N ILE A 210 -14.50 5.86 4.03
CA ILE A 210 -13.99 7.21 3.81
C ILE A 210 -14.34 7.68 2.41
N VAL A 211 -14.06 6.88 1.38
CA VAL A 211 -14.33 7.23 -0.03
C VAL A 211 -15.83 7.46 -0.28
N ASN A 212 -16.70 6.65 0.33
CA ASN A 212 -18.16 6.79 0.17
C ASN A 212 -18.79 7.85 1.08
N SER A 213 -18.02 8.52 1.92
CA SER A 213 -18.49 9.60 2.80
C SER A 213 -18.47 10.96 2.08
N ARG A 214 -19.01 12.01 2.75
CA ARG A 214 -18.88 13.38 2.28
C ARG A 214 -17.42 13.83 2.15
N PHE A 215 -16.54 13.34 3.02
CA PHE A 215 -15.11 13.57 2.94
C PHE A 215 -14.53 13.06 1.61
N GLY A 216 -14.84 11.83 1.23
CA GLY A 216 -14.39 11.23 -0.03
C GLY A 216 -14.91 11.96 -1.26
N GLN A 217 -16.17 12.40 -1.24
CA GLN A 217 -16.76 13.19 -2.34
C GLN A 217 -16.02 14.52 -2.55
N VAL A 218 -15.70 15.24 -1.46
CA VAL A 218 -14.94 16.50 -1.53
C VAL A 218 -13.51 16.23 -2.00
N LEU A 219 -12.89 15.14 -1.55
CA LEU A 219 -11.55 14.73 -1.97
C LEU A 219 -11.52 14.45 -3.49
N GLU A 220 -12.48 13.69 -4.02
CA GLU A 220 -12.60 13.38 -5.45
C GLU A 220 -12.91 14.63 -6.28
N ALA A 221 -13.81 15.49 -5.82
CA ALA A 221 -14.07 16.77 -6.45
C ALA A 221 -12.83 17.66 -6.49
N SER A 222 -11.98 17.61 -5.44
CA SER A 222 -10.71 18.35 -5.39
C SER A 222 -9.68 17.83 -6.38
N ARG A 223 -9.71 16.54 -6.71
CA ARG A 223 -8.89 15.94 -7.77
C ARG A 223 -9.27 16.48 -9.13
N ASP A 224 -10.57 16.58 -9.40
CA ASP A 224 -11.10 16.94 -10.72
C ASP A 224 -11.16 18.48 -10.94
N GLY A 225 -11.16 19.27 -9.87
CA GLY A 225 -11.21 20.74 -9.98
C GLY A 225 -11.01 21.47 -8.67
N GLU A 226 -9.77 21.59 -8.19
CA GLU A 226 -9.43 22.18 -6.88
C GLU A 226 -9.96 23.60 -6.70
N ASN A 227 -9.86 24.45 -7.73
CA ASN A 227 -10.35 25.82 -7.65
C ASN A 227 -11.88 25.88 -7.48
N ARG A 228 -12.63 25.00 -8.15
CA ARG A 228 -14.10 24.93 -8.01
C ARG A 228 -14.50 24.56 -6.58
N VAL A 229 -13.80 23.62 -5.97
CA VAL A 229 -14.06 23.20 -4.59
C VAL A 229 -13.79 24.35 -3.60
N ARG A 230 -12.75 25.14 -3.83
CA ARG A 230 -12.45 26.35 -3.04
C ARG A 230 -13.54 27.43 -3.15
N PHE A 231 -14.06 27.66 -4.36
CA PHE A 231 -15.17 28.60 -4.56
C PHE A 231 -16.45 28.17 -3.84
N LEU A 232 -16.64 26.86 -3.60
CA LEU A 232 -17.74 26.34 -2.79
C LEU A 232 -17.50 26.43 -1.27
N GLY A 233 -16.37 27.01 -0.83
CA GLY A 233 -16.05 27.23 0.58
C GLY A 233 -15.33 26.07 1.29
N TYR A 234 -14.94 25.02 0.56
CA TYR A 234 -14.14 23.95 1.15
C TYR A 234 -12.64 24.24 1.07
N ASP A 235 -11.85 23.69 2.00
CA ASP A 235 -10.38 23.75 1.96
C ASP A 235 -9.77 22.44 1.43
N PRO A 236 -9.44 22.32 0.13
CA PRO A 236 -8.85 21.12 -0.44
C PRO A 236 -7.52 20.69 0.22
N ALA A 237 -6.74 21.67 0.73
CA ALA A 237 -5.46 21.40 1.35
C ALA A 237 -5.61 20.56 2.62
N GLY A 238 -6.58 20.85 3.47
CA GLY A 238 -6.89 20.07 4.66
C GLY A 238 -7.29 18.64 4.34
N TYR A 239 -8.18 18.45 3.34
CA TYR A 239 -8.62 17.13 2.90
C TYR A 239 -7.45 16.28 2.35
N LYS A 240 -6.59 16.85 1.50
CA LYS A 240 -5.40 16.18 0.96
C LYS A 240 -4.39 15.86 2.05
N THR A 241 -4.16 16.78 2.99
CA THR A 241 -3.22 16.57 4.11
C THR A 241 -3.65 15.40 5.00
N LEU A 242 -4.92 15.36 5.41
CA LEU A 242 -5.45 14.27 6.24
C LEU A 242 -5.41 12.93 5.49
N THR A 243 -5.75 12.94 4.20
CA THR A 243 -5.66 11.74 3.36
C THR A 243 -4.23 11.24 3.23
N PHE A 244 -3.26 12.14 3.07
CA PHE A 244 -1.85 11.79 2.97
C PHE A 244 -1.29 11.26 4.31
N ALA A 245 -1.70 11.85 5.43
CA ALA A 245 -1.36 11.34 6.76
C ALA A 245 -1.91 9.92 7.00
N LEU A 246 -3.17 9.69 6.64
CA LEU A 246 -3.77 8.35 6.71
C LEU A 246 -3.04 7.36 5.81
N SER A 247 -2.68 7.76 4.59
CA SER A 247 -1.90 6.94 3.66
C SER A 247 -0.52 6.58 4.23
N GLY A 248 0.15 7.54 4.90
CA GLY A 248 1.39 7.32 5.62
C GLY A 248 1.24 6.34 6.79
N ALA A 249 0.16 6.46 7.57
CA ALA A 249 -0.17 5.51 8.64
C ALA A 249 -0.34 4.09 8.12
N LEU A 250 -1.09 3.91 7.02
CA LEU A 250 -1.31 2.61 6.39
C LEU A 250 -0.01 2.02 5.83
N ALA A 251 0.86 2.86 5.26
CA ALA A 251 2.18 2.43 4.83
C ALA A 251 3.05 1.97 6.02
N GLY A 252 2.99 2.66 7.16
CA GLY A 252 3.66 2.24 8.39
C GLY A 252 3.17 0.89 8.90
N ILE A 253 1.85 0.67 8.94
CA ILE A 253 1.26 -0.62 9.30
C ILE A 253 1.74 -1.73 8.35
N ALA A 254 1.75 -1.46 7.04
CA ALA A 254 2.25 -2.40 6.04
C ALA A 254 3.72 -2.76 6.28
N GLY A 255 4.57 -1.77 6.63
CA GLY A 255 5.97 -1.98 6.97
C GLY A 255 6.16 -2.86 8.19
N MET A 256 5.40 -2.63 9.26
CA MET A 256 5.45 -3.47 10.46
C MET A 256 5.08 -4.92 10.16
N LEU A 257 3.98 -5.15 9.42
CA LEU A 257 3.55 -6.50 9.03
C LEU A 257 4.53 -7.18 8.10
N PHE A 258 5.13 -6.42 7.17
CA PHE A 258 6.15 -6.92 6.25
C PHE A 258 7.37 -7.47 6.98
N VAL A 259 7.87 -6.75 7.99
CA VAL A 259 9.02 -7.14 8.80
C VAL A 259 8.78 -8.46 9.53
N LEU A 260 7.57 -8.68 10.03
CA LEU A 260 7.20 -9.94 10.67
C LEU A 260 7.18 -11.14 9.72
N GLN A 261 6.98 -10.91 8.41
CA GLN A 261 6.98 -11.97 7.39
C GLN A 261 8.34 -12.22 6.78
N VAL A 262 9.18 -11.17 6.66
CA VAL A 262 10.44 -11.22 5.89
C VAL A 262 11.66 -11.34 6.79
N GLY A 263 11.58 -10.85 8.04
CA GLY A 263 12.68 -10.92 9.01
C GLY A 263 13.79 -9.89 8.78
N ILE A 264 13.59 -8.90 7.90
CA ILE A 264 14.59 -7.86 7.60
C ILE A 264 13.90 -6.55 7.21
N ILE A 265 14.54 -5.44 7.58
CA ILE A 265 14.29 -4.12 7.03
C ILE A 265 15.60 -3.43 6.73
N SER A 266 15.75 -2.86 5.54
CA SER A 266 16.95 -2.14 5.13
C SER A 266 16.60 -0.83 4.42
N PRO A 267 17.51 0.17 4.36
CA PRO A 267 17.26 1.42 3.66
C PRO A 267 16.97 1.23 2.17
N SER A 268 17.49 0.19 1.54
CA SER A 268 17.21 -0.13 0.13
C SER A 268 15.72 -0.38 -0.13
N MET A 269 14.98 -0.89 0.85
CA MET A 269 13.53 -1.14 0.75
C MET A 269 12.68 0.14 0.79
N MET A 270 13.27 1.26 1.26
CA MET A 270 12.66 2.59 1.25
C MET A 270 13.02 3.40 0.00
N GLY A 271 13.90 2.87 -0.86
CA GLY A 271 14.51 3.57 -1.97
C GLY A 271 13.56 3.98 -3.09
N ILE A 272 14.13 4.61 -4.13
CA ILE A 272 13.37 5.11 -5.29
C ILE A 272 12.70 3.95 -6.05
N VAL A 273 13.44 2.87 -6.32
CA VAL A 273 12.94 1.73 -7.10
C VAL A 273 11.74 1.07 -6.42
N PRO A 274 11.78 0.68 -5.13
CA PRO A 274 10.59 0.20 -4.42
C PRO A 274 9.44 1.20 -4.42
N SER A 275 9.71 2.50 -4.29
CA SER A 275 8.66 3.53 -4.31
C SER A 275 7.96 3.61 -5.67
N ILE A 276 8.68 3.43 -6.78
CA ILE A 276 8.10 3.34 -8.12
C ILE A 276 7.30 2.03 -8.27
N GLU A 277 7.80 0.91 -7.76
CA GLU A 277 7.06 -0.36 -7.76
C GLU A 277 5.69 -0.21 -7.05
N MET A 278 5.64 0.50 -5.92
CA MET A 278 4.40 0.77 -5.17
C MET A 278 3.37 1.52 -6.02
N VAL A 279 3.82 2.50 -6.80
CA VAL A 279 2.97 3.24 -7.75
C VAL A 279 2.48 2.32 -8.86
N LEU A 280 3.34 1.42 -9.36
CA LEU A 280 2.97 0.44 -10.38
C LEU A 280 1.87 -0.50 -9.93
N TRP A 281 1.86 -0.92 -8.64
CA TRP A 281 0.79 -1.77 -8.12
C TRP A 281 -0.57 -1.11 -8.28
N VAL A 282 -0.67 0.16 -7.95
CA VAL A 282 -1.90 0.94 -8.06
C VAL A 282 -2.26 1.23 -9.53
N ALA A 283 -1.27 1.58 -10.35
CA ALA A 283 -1.48 1.84 -11.79
C ALA A 283 -1.98 0.59 -12.52
N LEU A 284 -1.29 -0.56 -12.32
CA LEU A 284 -1.66 -1.83 -12.92
C LEU A 284 -3.04 -2.30 -12.46
N GLY A 285 -3.31 -2.21 -11.16
CA GLY A 285 -4.57 -2.65 -10.58
C GLY A 285 -5.76 -1.83 -11.06
N GLY A 286 -5.58 -0.52 -11.18
CA GLY A 286 -6.58 0.46 -11.59
C GLY A 286 -6.77 1.56 -10.57
N ARG A 287 -6.17 2.70 -10.86
CA ARG A 287 -6.21 3.92 -10.04
C ARG A 287 -7.65 4.34 -9.70
N GLY A 288 -7.89 4.75 -8.46
CA GLY A 288 -9.22 5.13 -7.97
C GLY A 288 -10.15 3.93 -7.76
N THR A 289 -9.56 2.75 -7.57
CA THR A 289 -10.31 1.54 -7.24
C THR A 289 -9.55 0.78 -6.16
N LEU A 290 -9.95 0.95 -4.89
CA LEU A 290 -9.27 0.33 -3.74
C LEU A 290 -8.99 -1.17 -3.93
N ILE A 291 -9.92 -1.88 -4.58
CA ILE A 291 -9.75 -3.31 -4.86
C ILE A 291 -8.73 -3.56 -5.97
N GLY A 292 -8.67 -2.65 -6.96
CA GLY A 292 -7.66 -2.70 -8.01
C GLY A 292 -6.26 -2.60 -7.42
N ALA A 293 -6.03 -1.67 -6.48
CA ALA A 293 -4.77 -1.53 -5.78
C ALA A 293 -4.34 -2.83 -5.09
N VAL A 294 -5.27 -3.54 -4.43
CA VAL A 294 -5.01 -4.86 -3.82
C VAL A 294 -4.62 -5.89 -4.87
N ILE A 295 -5.41 -6.01 -5.95
CA ILE A 295 -5.14 -6.98 -7.03
C ILE A 295 -3.79 -6.67 -7.69
N GLY A 296 -3.53 -5.39 -8.00
CA GLY A 296 -2.28 -4.96 -8.61
C GLY A 296 -1.06 -5.26 -7.74
N ALA A 297 -1.15 -5.02 -6.43
CA ALA A 297 -0.08 -5.36 -5.49
C ALA A 297 0.19 -6.87 -5.45
N VAL A 298 -0.85 -7.69 -5.31
CA VAL A 298 -0.69 -9.16 -5.25
C VAL A 298 -0.16 -9.71 -6.57
N VAL A 299 -0.76 -9.33 -7.69
CA VAL A 299 -0.39 -9.84 -9.02
C VAL A 299 1.04 -9.44 -9.39
N LEU A 300 1.40 -8.16 -9.20
CA LEU A 300 2.74 -7.70 -9.56
C LEU A 300 3.82 -8.34 -8.68
N ASN A 301 3.60 -8.45 -7.37
CA ASN A 301 4.57 -9.06 -6.47
C ASN A 301 4.68 -10.58 -6.70
N ALA A 302 3.60 -11.26 -7.03
CA ALA A 302 3.64 -12.67 -7.44
C ALA A 302 4.41 -12.85 -8.75
N ALA A 303 4.15 -12.00 -9.76
CA ALA A 303 4.89 -12.00 -11.02
C ALA A 303 6.38 -11.68 -10.80
N LYS A 304 6.69 -10.68 -9.95
CA LYS A 304 8.06 -10.32 -9.57
C LYS A 304 8.80 -11.53 -9.01
N THR A 305 8.21 -12.24 -8.07
CA THR A 305 8.85 -13.41 -7.45
C THR A 305 9.16 -14.46 -8.51
N GLY A 306 8.20 -14.82 -9.35
CA GLY A 306 8.42 -15.85 -10.39
C GLY A 306 9.43 -15.42 -11.47
N ILE A 307 9.41 -14.14 -11.90
CA ILE A 307 10.35 -13.64 -12.92
C ILE A 307 11.76 -13.49 -12.32
N SER A 308 11.87 -12.98 -11.10
CA SER A 308 13.16 -12.76 -10.43
C SER A 308 13.86 -14.09 -10.10
N GLU A 309 13.13 -15.19 -9.88
CA GLU A 309 13.69 -16.51 -9.74
C GLU A 309 14.29 -17.03 -11.05
N ALA A 310 13.64 -16.75 -12.20
CA ALA A 310 14.08 -17.20 -13.51
C ALA A 310 15.15 -16.26 -14.12
N TYR A 311 15.04 -14.95 -13.93
CA TYR A 311 15.90 -13.92 -14.54
C TYR A 311 16.22 -12.80 -13.54
N PRO A 312 17.13 -13.01 -12.57
CA PRO A 312 17.43 -12.06 -11.50
C PRO A 312 17.91 -10.69 -12.00
N GLU A 313 18.74 -10.67 -13.04
CA GLU A 313 19.30 -9.43 -13.61
C GLU A 313 18.32 -8.70 -14.54
N GLY A 314 17.41 -9.44 -15.17
CA GLY A 314 16.44 -8.90 -16.14
C GLY A 314 15.19 -8.26 -15.49
N TRP A 315 14.96 -8.48 -14.21
CA TRP A 315 13.74 -8.01 -13.52
C TRP A 315 13.51 -6.50 -13.67
N LEU A 316 14.55 -5.68 -13.53
CA LEU A 316 14.42 -4.21 -13.64
C LEU A 316 14.00 -3.77 -15.05
N PHE A 317 14.45 -4.46 -16.10
CA PHE A 317 14.01 -4.19 -17.47
C PHE A 317 12.54 -4.58 -17.68
N VAL A 318 12.14 -5.72 -17.12
CA VAL A 318 10.73 -6.16 -17.14
C VAL A 318 9.84 -5.14 -16.41
N LEU A 319 10.29 -4.65 -15.25
CA LEU A 319 9.60 -3.62 -14.48
C LEU A 319 9.43 -2.33 -15.30
N GLY A 320 10.50 -1.85 -15.95
CA GLY A 320 10.47 -0.66 -16.80
C GLY A 320 9.54 -0.84 -18.01
N GLY A 321 9.64 -1.97 -18.71
CA GLY A 321 8.75 -2.32 -19.84
C GLY A 321 7.29 -2.43 -19.42
N LEU A 322 7.01 -3.04 -18.26
CA LEU A 322 5.67 -3.13 -17.71
C LEU A 322 5.12 -1.74 -17.35
N PHE A 323 5.95 -0.86 -16.77
CA PHE A 323 5.55 0.52 -16.47
C PHE A 323 5.11 1.26 -17.72
N VAL A 324 5.92 1.22 -18.77
CA VAL A 324 5.61 1.85 -20.06
C VAL A 324 4.32 1.26 -20.65
N THR A 325 4.19 -0.07 -20.63
CA THR A 325 3.00 -0.76 -21.16
C THR A 325 1.72 -0.37 -20.40
N VAL A 326 1.78 -0.35 -19.07
CA VAL A 326 0.61 0.02 -18.25
C VAL A 326 0.20 1.47 -18.48
N VAL A 327 1.18 2.40 -18.52
CA VAL A 327 0.90 3.82 -18.71
C VAL A 327 0.31 4.10 -20.10
N LEU A 328 0.85 3.46 -21.16
CA LEU A 328 0.43 3.71 -22.55
C LEU A 328 -0.87 2.99 -22.92
N PHE A 329 -1.03 1.73 -22.51
CA PHE A 329 -2.10 0.87 -23.02
C PHE A 329 -3.20 0.58 -21.99
N MET A 330 -2.94 0.78 -20.69
CA MET A 330 -3.88 0.45 -19.62
C MET A 330 -4.12 1.62 -18.65
N PRO A 331 -4.56 2.80 -19.12
CA PRO A 331 -4.71 3.99 -18.25
C PRO A 331 -5.70 3.78 -17.09
N ASN A 332 -6.62 2.83 -17.22
CA ASN A 332 -7.58 2.44 -16.18
C ASN A 332 -7.23 1.12 -15.47
N GLY A 333 -6.04 0.56 -15.73
CA GLY A 333 -5.54 -0.68 -15.14
C GLY A 333 -6.40 -1.92 -15.44
N LEU A 334 -6.09 -3.03 -14.76
CA LEU A 334 -6.78 -4.32 -14.92
C LEU A 334 -8.30 -4.22 -14.67
N VAL A 335 -8.70 -3.46 -13.65
CA VAL A 335 -10.14 -3.27 -13.34
C VAL A 335 -10.85 -2.50 -14.45
N GLY A 336 -10.17 -1.56 -15.10
CA GLY A 336 -10.70 -0.84 -16.26
C GLY A 336 -10.91 -1.74 -17.46
N VAL A 337 -9.92 -2.58 -17.77
CA VAL A 337 -10.02 -3.59 -18.85
C VAL A 337 -11.19 -4.53 -18.60
N TYR A 338 -11.30 -5.08 -17.37
CA TYR A 338 -12.42 -5.94 -16.99
C TYR A 338 -13.78 -5.25 -17.21
N ARG A 339 -13.95 -3.99 -16.79
CA ARG A 339 -15.19 -3.23 -17.00
C ARG A 339 -15.52 -3.04 -18.49
N ASN A 340 -14.51 -2.76 -19.30
CA ASN A 340 -14.70 -2.59 -20.75
C ASN A 340 -15.10 -3.91 -21.43
N VAL A 341 -14.45 -5.01 -21.09
CA VAL A 341 -14.80 -6.34 -21.60
C VAL A 341 -16.23 -6.72 -21.22
N VAL A 342 -16.61 -6.52 -19.96
CA VAL A 342 -18.00 -6.80 -19.51
C VAL A 342 -19.03 -5.91 -20.23
N ARG A 343 -18.71 -4.64 -20.50
CA ARG A 343 -19.58 -3.74 -21.28
C ARG A 343 -19.74 -4.22 -22.72
N LEU A 344 -18.68 -4.64 -23.37
CA LEU A 344 -18.70 -5.17 -24.72
C LEU A 344 -19.53 -6.46 -24.84
N LEU A 345 -19.37 -7.36 -23.85
CA LEU A 345 -20.16 -8.60 -23.79
C LEU A 345 -21.66 -8.32 -23.56
N LYS A 346 -22.01 -7.33 -22.71
CA LYS A 346 -23.41 -6.92 -22.51
C LYS A 346 -24.03 -6.29 -23.79
N ARG A 347 -23.29 -5.45 -24.50
CA ARG A 347 -23.75 -4.83 -25.76
C ARG A 347 -23.99 -5.87 -26.87
N ARG A 348 -23.24 -6.98 -26.89
CA ARG A 348 -23.49 -8.07 -27.83
C ARG A 348 -24.76 -8.89 -27.52
N GLY A 349 -25.24 -8.85 -26.26
CA GLY A 349 -26.49 -9.52 -25.86
C GLY A 349 -27.77 -8.71 -26.08
N GLU A 350 -27.65 -7.39 -26.27
CA GLU A 350 -28.78 -6.53 -26.64
C GLU A 350 -28.78 -6.36 -28.15
N VAL A 351 -29.41 -7.31 -28.84
CA VAL A 351 -29.87 -7.13 -30.23
C VAL A 351 -30.89 -5.99 -30.20
N VAL A 352 -30.47 -4.84 -30.71
CA VAL A 352 -31.34 -3.67 -30.86
C VAL A 352 -32.52 -4.07 -31.77
N HIS A 353 -33.66 -4.38 -31.18
CA HIS A 353 -34.93 -4.33 -31.89
C HIS A 353 -35.20 -2.85 -32.15
N VAL A 354 -34.80 -2.37 -33.32
CA VAL A 354 -35.28 -1.11 -33.87
C VAL A 354 -36.74 -1.37 -34.28
N PRO A 355 -37.73 -0.74 -33.62
CA PRO A 355 -39.07 -0.81 -34.12
C PRO A 355 -39.11 -0.07 -35.45
N VAL A 356 -39.36 -0.80 -36.53
CA VAL A 356 -39.65 -0.21 -37.84
C VAL A 356 -40.97 0.55 -37.67
N SER A 357 -40.91 1.88 -37.58
CA SER A 357 -42.08 2.73 -37.64
C SER A 357 -42.63 2.61 -39.06
N GLN A 358 -43.77 1.95 -39.20
CA GLN A 358 -44.61 2.00 -40.42
C GLN A 358 -45.23 3.41 -40.49
N GLU A 359 -44.53 4.35 -41.06
CA GLU A 359 -45.15 5.57 -41.56
C GLU A 359 -46.01 5.19 -42.79
N LYS A 360 -47.32 5.24 -42.60
CA LYS A 360 -48.26 5.19 -43.72
C LYS A 360 -48.11 6.46 -44.56
N PRO A 361 -48.01 6.38 -45.90
CA PRO A 361 -47.99 7.56 -46.77
C PRO A 361 -49.31 8.33 -46.64
N LYS A 362 -49.21 9.60 -46.20
CA LYS A 362 -50.36 10.53 -46.39
C LYS A 362 -50.47 10.87 -47.87
N VAL A 363 -51.58 10.40 -48.47
CA VAL A 363 -52.00 10.82 -49.76
C VAL A 363 -52.69 12.20 -49.64
N TYR A 364 -52.16 13.18 -50.34
CA TYR A 364 -52.90 14.40 -50.75
C TYR A 364 -52.90 14.48 -52.27
#